data_638965e033e22bb25799afefdce807bc
#
_entry.id   638965e033e22bb25799afefdce807bc
#
_cell.length_a   1.000
_cell.length_b   1.000
_cell.length_c   1.000
_cell.angle_alpha   90.00
_cell.angle_beta   90.00
_cell.angle_gamma   90.00
#
_symmetry.space_group_name_H-M   'P 1'
#
loop_
_entity.id
_entity.type
_entity.pdbx_description
1 polymer ?
#
loop_
_entity_poly.entity_id
_entity_poly.type
_entity_poly.pdbx_seq_one_letter_code
_entity_poly.pdbx_strand_id
1 'polypeptide(L)'
;MKRAIKTFALLTTLLVIALRSSAQDAVVIASGDFVRGTIQGTNFSTVILKNDDETLVQYKASDIKEFLWNGETYVSKPIVIKKKMEHRFFKIIEQGAVNLYAIGGATSIEQPQPKRARIRPSVGIGTGTGGFGGVGGGVGISFGGGRRNDAEQTNRNLPTAYFIEKFGTGPMQEIPADGNSSGKTDLIKSILLQKLTNDEDLAERIKATEAFDAKLIKAFVAAYNDMQKK
;
A
#
# COMPACT_ATOMS: atom_id res chain seq x y z
N MET A 1 27.02 10.65 -47.90
CA MET A 1 26.65 9.47 -47.08
C MET A 1 27.29 9.46 -45.68
N LYS A 2 28.61 9.62 -45.50
CA LYS A 2 29.27 9.58 -44.17
C LYS A 2 28.78 10.65 -43.17
N ARG A 3 28.32 11.83 -43.62
CA ARG A 3 27.79 12.90 -42.76
C ARG A 3 26.35 12.54 -42.25
N ALA A 4 25.51 11.96 -43.12
CA ALA A 4 24.14 11.54 -42.75
C ALA A 4 24.15 10.41 -41.71
N ILE A 5 25.10 9.47 -41.79
CA ILE A 5 25.27 8.40 -40.83
C ILE A 5 25.67 8.93 -39.45
N LYS A 6 26.58 9.94 -39.43
CA LYS A 6 27.02 10.58 -38.17
C LYS A 6 25.87 11.35 -37.49
N THR A 7 25.08 12.09 -38.27
CA THR A 7 23.90 12.81 -37.71
C THR A 7 22.83 11.87 -37.23
N PHE A 8 22.57 10.76 -37.94
CA PHE A 8 21.62 9.75 -37.49
C PHE A 8 22.08 9.05 -36.21
N ALA A 9 23.41 8.68 -36.12
CA ALA A 9 23.95 8.09 -34.91
C ALA A 9 23.91 9.06 -33.71
N LEU A 10 24.14 10.35 -33.92
CA LEU A 10 24.03 11.35 -32.86
C LEU A 10 22.58 11.51 -32.38
N LEU A 11 21.61 11.51 -33.32
CA LEU A 11 20.19 11.64 -33.01
C LEU A 11 19.67 10.42 -32.23
N THR A 12 20.08 9.21 -32.61
CA THR A 12 19.71 7.99 -31.90
C THR A 12 20.32 7.93 -30.50
N THR A 13 21.57 8.38 -30.35
CA THR A 13 22.23 8.45 -29.02
C THR A 13 21.50 9.45 -28.11
N LEU A 14 21.13 10.62 -28.65
CA LEU A 14 20.38 11.63 -27.90
C LEU A 14 19.00 11.11 -27.47
N LEU A 15 18.31 10.38 -28.35
CA LEU A 15 17.03 9.76 -28.08
C LEU A 15 17.11 8.70 -26.97
N VAL A 16 18.16 7.87 -26.97
CA VAL A 16 18.36 6.85 -25.95
C VAL A 16 18.66 7.48 -24.57
N ILE A 17 19.38 8.61 -24.53
CA ILE A 17 19.65 9.35 -23.28
C ILE A 17 18.35 9.98 -22.74
N ALA A 18 17.52 10.54 -23.61
CA ALA A 18 16.23 11.14 -23.22
C ALA A 18 15.23 10.12 -22.63
N LEU A 19 15.30 8.86 -23.06
CA LEU A 19 14.43 7.77 -22.55
C LEU A 19 14.83 7.27 -21.14
N ARG A 20 15.97 7.69 -20.61
CA ARG A 20 16.44 7.35 -19.26
C ARG A 20 16.01 8.35 -18.17
N SER A 21 14.94 9.11 -18.41
CA SER A 21 14.33 9.93 -17.37
C SER A 21 13.61 9.03 -16.39
N SER A 22 14.34 8.46 -15.43
CA SER A 22 13.74 7.78 -14.28
C SER A 22 13.03 8.86 -13.46
N ALA A 23 11.72 8.77 -13.34
CA ALA A 23 11.01 9.58 -12.35
C ALA A 23 11.62 9.25 -10.97
N GLN A 24 12.27 10.25 -10.36
CA GLN A 24 12.82 10.08 -9.03
C GLN A 24 11.68 9.96 -8.03
N ASP A 25 11.80 8.99 -7.12
CA ASP A 25 10.90 8.90 -6.00
C ASP A 25 11.11 10.08 -5.05
N ALA A 26 10.06 10.49 -4.37
CA ALA A 26 10.13 11.62 -3.44
C ALA A 26 9.16 11.43 -2.27
N VAL A 27 9.56 11.91 -1.12
CA VAL A 27 8.72 12.02 0.09
C VAL A 27 8.44 13.50 0.34
N VAL A 28 7.17 13.88 0.43
CA VAL A 28 6.71 15.25 0.71
C VAL A 28 6.31 15.35 2.18
N ILE A 29 7.10 16.09 2.95
CA ILE A 29 6.87 16.27 4.39
C ILE A 29 5.80 17.34 4.61
N ALA A 30 5.99 18.51 4.01
CA ALA A 30 5.07 19.63 4.04
C ALA A 30 5.01 20.31 2.67
N SER A 31 4.15 21.31 2.51
CA SER A 31 4.08 22.08 1.26
C SER A 31 5.41 22.79 1.01
N GLY A 32 6.09 22.41 -0.07
CA GLY A 32 7.41 22.93 -0.45
C GLY A 32 8.61 22.23 0.21
N ASP A 33 8.36 21.31 1.15
CA ASP A 33 9.41 20.53 1.81
C ASP A 33 9.33 19.08 1.36
N PHE A 34 10.33 18.63 0.60
CA PHE A 34 10.39 17.28 0.06
C PHE A 34 11.82 16.73 0.04
N VAL A 35 11.93 15.42 0.17
CA VAL A 35 13.20 14.69 0.10
C VAL A 35 13.16 13.75 -1.08
N ARG A 36 14.19 13.80 -1.93
CA ARG A 36 14.36 12.90 -3.08
C ARG A 36 15.20 11.70 -2.71
N GLY A 37 15.01 10.61 -3.42
CA GLY A 37 15.79 9.39 -3.23
C GLY A 37 15.16 8.22 -3.96
N THR A 38 15.45 7.01 -3.50
CA THR A 38 14.87 5.78 -4.02
C THR A 38 14.02 5.12 -2.93
N ILE A 39 12.72 5.01 -3.13
CA ILE A 39 11.85 4.33 -2.17
C ILE A 39 12.09 2.83 -2.25
N GLN A 40 12.44 2.24 -1.12
CA GLN A 40 12.68 0.80 -1.00
C GLN A 40 11.38 0.02 -0.79
N GLY A 41 10.35 0.70 -0.31
CA GLY A 41 9.01 0.14 -0.14
C GLY A 41 8.22 0.77 1.02
N THR A 42 7.00 0.26 1.21
CA THR A 42 6.08 0.72 2.26
C THR A 42 5.31 -0.45 2.86
N ASN A 43 4.91 -0.30 4.12
CA ASN A 43 3.92 -1.17 4.78
C ASN A 43 2.61 -0.41 5.04
N PHE A 44 2.37 0.65 4.29
CA PHE A 44 1.23 1.59 4.40
C PHE A 44 1.16 2.39 5.71
N SER A 45 2.01 2.14 6.71
CA SER A 45 2.17 2.97 7.91
C SER A 45 3.46 3.77 7.87
N THR A 46 4.43 3.23 7.15
CA THR A 46 5.78 3.79 7.01
C THR A 46 6.27 3.58 5.58
N VAL A 47 7.11 4.48 5.11
CA VAL A 47 7.84 4.37 3.85
C VAL A 47 9.33 4.48 4.14
N ILE A 48 10.16 3.69 3.47
CA ILE A 48 11.61 3.74 3.58
C ILE A 48 12.18 4.34 2.31
N LEU A 49 12.90 5.44 2.48
CA LEU A 49 13.62 6.15 1.43
C LEU A 49 15.12 5.91 1.60
N LYS A 50 15.80 5.56 0.52
CA LYS A 50 17.25 5.56 0.41
C LYS A 50 17.66 6.88 -0.23
N ASN A 51 18.40 7.69 0.52
CA ASN A 51 18.94 8.96 0.05
C ASN A 51 20.13 8.76 -0.92
N ASP A 52 20.59 9.83 -1.52
CA ASP A 52 21.74 9.81 -2.45
C ASP A 52 23.07 9.41 -1.75
N ASP A 53 23.19 9.64 -0.44
CA ASP A 53 24.30 9.21 0.41
C ASP A 53 24.18 7.74 0.88
N GLU A 54 23.23 6.98 0.30
CA GLU A 54 22.92 5.59 0.62
C GLU A 54 22.29 5.37 2.02
N THR A 55 22.06 6.42 2.80
CA THR A 55 21.37 6.29 4.08
C THR A 55 19.89 5.92 3.90
N LEU A 56 19.40 5.05 4.78
CA LEU A 56 17.99 4.65 4.83
C LEU A 56 17.26 5.48 5.88
N VAL A 57 16.28 6.23 5.45
CA VAL A 57 15.41 7.02 6.33
C VAL A 57 13.99 6.47 6.29
N GLN A 58 13.40 6.30 7.45
CA GLN A 58 12.04 5.82 7.60
C GLN A 58 11.10 6.96 7.98
N TYR A 59 10.06 7.18 7.17
CA TYR A 59 9.01 8.17 7.43
C TYR A 59 7.72 7.48 7.82
N LYS A 60 7.05 7.97 8.88
CA LYS A 60 5.73 7.50 9.28
C LYS A 60 4.64 8.23 8.52
N ALA A 61 3.50 7.59 8.33
CA ALA A 61 2.35 8.22 7.69
C ALA A 61 1.79 9.42 8.47
N SER A 62 2.06 9.52 9.80
CA SER A 62 1.72 10.70 10.60
C SER A 62 2.59 11.92 10.32
N ASP A 63 3.81 11.72 9.82
CA ASP A 63 4.87 12.72 9.79
C ASP A 63 5.05 13.34 8.40
N ILE A 64 4.44 12.74 7.37
CA ILE A 64 4.53 13.21 5.97
C ILE A 64 3.14 13.28 5.33
N LYS A 65 3.03 14.13 4.30
CA LYS A 65 1.77 14.30 3.56
C LYS A 65 1.57 13.21 2.52
N GLU A 66 2.60 12.96 1.73
CA GLU A 66 2.53 12.04 0.60
C GLU A 66 3.91 11.58 0.18
N PHE A 67 3.95 10.56 -0.65
CA PHE A 67 5.16 10.18 -1.37
C PHE A 67 4.82 9.72 -2.80
N LEU A 68 5.79 9.93 -3.70
CA LEU A 68 5.75 9.46 -5.08
C LEU A 68 6.64 8.24 -5.20
N TRP A 69 6.10 7.14 -5.70
CA TRP A 69 6.82 5.88 -5.86
C TRP A 69 6.41 5.20 -7.17
N ASN A 70 7.40 4.90 -8.03
CA ASN A 70 7.16 4.28 -9.34
C ASN A 70 6.10 5.02 -10.20
N GLY A 71 6.05 6.35 -10.12
CA GLY A 71 5.08 7.16 -10.85
C GLY A 71 3.67 7.19 -10.23
N GLU A 72 3.48 6.58 -9.07
CA GLU A 72 2.23 6.56 -8.33
C GLU A 72 2.32 7.45 -7.10
N THR A 73 1.23 8.13 -6.76
CA THR A 73 1.14 9.00 -5.58
C THR A 73 0.42 8.29 -4.45
N TYR A 74 1.05 8.32 -3.28
CA TYR A 74 0.51 7.78 -2.04
C TYR A 74 0.33 8.91 -1.04
N VAL A 75 -0.89 9.14 -0.58
CA VAL A 75 -1.23 10.19 0.39
C VAL A 75 -1.45 9.64 1.78
N SER A 76 -1.02 10.38 2.78
CA SER A 76 -1.32 10.07 4.17
C SER A 76 -2.73 10.51 4.52
N LYS A 77 -3.55 9.58 5.02
CA LYS A 77 -4.93 9.85 5.46
C LYS A 77 -5.19 9.21 6.82
N PRO A 78 -5.97 9.87 7.69
CA PRO A 78 -6.44 9.27 8.92
C PRO A 78 -7.51 8.21 8.63
N ILE A 79 -7.41 7.09 9.28
CA ILE A 79 -8.40 6.00 9.24
C ILE A 79 -8.64 5.47 10.65
N VAL A 80 -9.87 5.03 10.92
CA VAL A 80 -10.21 4.43 12.21
C VAL A 80 -10.06 2.91 12.12
N ILE A 81 -9.07 2.36 12.83
CA ILE A 81 -8.83 0.92 12.92
C ILE A 81 -9.03 0.50 14.39
N LYS A 82 -9.92 -0.45 14.65
CA LYS A 82 -10.19 -0.97 16.01
C LYS A 82 -10.44 0.15 17.03
N LYS A 83 -11.24 1.16 16.65
CA LYS A 83 -11.58 2.35 17.46
C LYS A 83 -10.41 3.30 17.76
N LYS A 84 -9.29 3.16 17.09
CA LYS A 84 -8.15 4.08 17.17
C LYS A 84 -7.98 4.80 15.84
N MET A 85 -7.69 6.09 15.90
CA MET A 85 -7.32 6.85 14.70
C MET A 85 -5.84 6.59 14.40
N GLU A 86 -5.57 6.12 13.20
CA GLU A 86 -4.22 5.87 12.69
C GLU A 86 -4.06 6.56 11.34
N HIS A 87 -2.85 7.00 11.01
CA HIS A 87 -2.51 7.48 9.68
C HIS A 87 -1.98 6.33 8.85
N ARG A 88 -2.47 6.22 7.61
CA ARG A 88 -2.05 5.22 6.64
C ARG A 88 -1.83 5.86 5.28
N PHE A 89 -0.96 5.25 4.49
CA PHE A 89 -0.75 5.64 3.12
C PHE A 89 -1.75 4.96 2.20
N PHE A 90 -2.40 5.76 1.38
CA PHE A 90 -3.34 5.32 0.37
C PHE A 90 -2.85 5.74 -1.00
N LYS A 91 -2.82 4.81 -1.94
CA LYS A 91 -2.56 5.12 -3.34
C LYS A 91 -3.73 5.89 -3.93
N ILE A 92 -3.46 6.98 -4.62
CA ILE A 92 -4.47 7.71 -5.38
C ILE A 92 -4.77 6.91 -6.66
N ILE A 93 -6.04 6.55 -6.85
CA ILE A 93 -6.54 5.88 -8.05
C ILE A 93 -7.21 6.88 -8.99
N GLU A 94 -7.99 7.82 -8.41
CA GLU A 94 -8.64 8.90 -9.14
C GLU A 94 -8.74 10.12 -8.23
N GLN A 95 -8.50 11.31 -8.77
CA GLN A 95 -8.53 12.57 -8.02
C GLN A 95 -9.40 13.61 -8.72
N GLY A 96 -10.29 14.26 -7.97
CA GLY A 96 -11.18 15.28 -8.50
C GLY A 96 -12.19 15.77 -7.46
N ALA A 97 -13.39 16.07 -7.88
CA ALA A 97 -14.50 16.40 -6.98
C ALA A 97 -14.81 15.23 -6.01
N VAL A 98 -14.54 14.01 -6.47
CA VAL A 98 -14.54 12.79 -5.66
C VAL A 98 -13.19 12.10 -5.84
N ASN A 99 -12.59 11.70 -4.73
CA ASN A 99 -11.32 10.99 -4.74
C ASN A 99 -11.54 9.50 -4.50
N LEU A 100 -10.84 8.67 -5.26
CA LEU A 100 -10.80 7.22 -5.08
C LEU A 100 -9.38 6.82 -4.69
N TYR A 101 -9.27 6.07 -3.61
CA TYR A 101 -8.01 5.58 -3.08
C TYR A 101 -7.99 4.06 -3.00
N ALA A 102 -6.79 3.50 -2.93
CA ALA A 102 -6.58 2.09 -2.64
C ALA A 102 -5.52 1.89 -1.56
N ILE A 103 -5.70 0.87 -0.73
CA ILE A 103 -4.68 0.37 0.19
C ILE A 103 -4.58 -1.15 0.02
N GLY A 104 -3.36 -1.69 0.04
CA GLY A 104 -3.12 -3.11 -0.23
C GLY A 104 -2.36 -3.32 -1.54
N GLY A 105 -2.30 -4.57 -1.98
CA GLY A 105 -1.45 -4.98 -3.10
C GLY A 105 -0.06 -5.43 -2.65
N ALA A 106 0.89 -5.50 -3.58
CA ALA A 106 2.26 -5.91 -3.30
C ALA A 106 2.99 -4.84 -2.48
N THR A 107 3.40 -5.21 -1.27
CA THR A 107 4.31 -4.40 -0.44
C THR A 107 5.71 -4.98 -0.55
N SER A 108 6.71 -4.18 -0.83
CA SER A 108 8.07 -4.66 -0.99
C SER A 108 8.89 -4.68 0.29
N ILE A 109 8.31 -4.39 1.46
CA ILE A 109 9.05 -4.45 2.71
C ILE A 109 8.38 -5.38 3.72
N GLU A 110 9.05 -6.48 3.97
CA GLU A 110 8.93 -7.20 5.20
C GLU A 110 9.79 -6.47 6.25
N GLN A 111 9.17 -5.76 7.19
CA GLN A 111 9.91 -5.33 8.37
C GLN A 111 10.46 -6.59 9.04
N PRO A 112 11.77 -6.67 9.31
CA PRO A 112 12.28 -7.72 10.16
C PRO A 112 11.57 -7.56 11.51
N GLN A 113 10.57 -8.39 11.75
CA GLN A 113 9.93 -8.45 13.06
C GLN A 113 11.03 -8.81 14.05
N PRO A 114 11.22 -8.03 15.12
CA PRO A 114 12.18 -8.41 16.16
C PRO A 114 11.79 -9.82 16.60
N LYS A 115 12.69 -10.76 16.38
CA LYS A 115 12.51 -12.16 16.78
C LYS A 115 12.26 -12.13 18.28
N ARG A 116 11.01 -12.15 18.70
CA ARG A 116 10.67 -12.32 20.11
C ARG A 116 11.18 -13.68 20.49
N ALA A 117 12.24 -13.71 21.27
CA ALA A 117 12.72 -14.94 21.89
C ALA A 117 11.53 -15.51 22.69
N ARG A 118 10.91 -16.57 22.15
CA ARG A 118 9.90 -17.31 22.92
C ARG A 118 10.65 -18.16 23.89
N ILE A 119 10.84 -17.67 25.11
CA ILE A 119 11.24 -18.46 26.23
C ILE A 119 10.07 -19.42 26.52
N ARG A 120 10.20 -20.66 26.09
CA ARG A 120 9.30 -21.74 26.52
C ARG A 120 9.96 -22.36 27.72
N PRO A 121 9.42 -22.23 28.95
CA PRO A 121 9.88 -23.05 30.07
C PRO A 121 9.48 -24.49 29.73
N SER A 122 10.45 -25.33 29.37
CA SER A 122 10.25 -26.75 29.27
C SER A 122 10.64 -27.39 30.62
N VAL A 123 9.64 -27.77 31.38
CA VAL A 123 9.85 -28.68 32.52
C VAL A 123 9.97 -30.08 31.93
N GLY A 124 11.18 -30.53 31.71
CA GLY A 124 11.44 -31.91 31.31
C GLY A 124 11.51 -32.77 32.56
N ILE A 125 10.50 -33.59 32.81
CA ILE A 125 10.59 -34.69 33.75
C ILE A 125 11.29 -35.85 33.00
N GLY A 126 12.60 -35.94 33.17
CA GLY A 126 13.38 -37.08 32.66
C GLY A 126 13.30 -38.21 33.66
N THR A 127 12.54 -39.29 33.34
CA THR A 127 12.66 -40.57 34.05
C THR A 127 13.88 -41.30 33.51
N GLY A 128 15.05 -41.00 34.08
CA GLY A 128 16.26 -41.77 33.87
C GLY A 128 16.35 -42.88 34.94
N THR A 129 16.20 -44.12 34.53
CA THR A 129 16.54 -45.29 35.34
C THR A 129 18.05 -45.34 35.57
N GLY A 130 18.50 -45.02 36.79
CA GLY A 130 19.90 -45.18 37.18
C GLY A 130 20.36 -44.22 38.24
N GLY A 131 20.15 -44.54 39.51
CA GLY A 131 21.01 -44.27 40.66
C GLY A 131 21.20 -42.79 41.07
N PHE A 132 20.76 -42.55 42.33
CA PHE A 132 21.08 -41.41 43.22
C PHE A 132 20.40 -40.07 42.97
N GLY A 133 19.61 -39.73 43.95
CA GLY A 133 18.81 -38.51 44.08
C GLY A 133 19.59 -37.20 43.98
N GLY A 134 19.05 -36.33 43.15
CA GLY A 134 19.45 -34.96 43.05
C GLY A 134 18.35 -34.18 42.32
N VAL A 135 17.50 -33.45 43.06
CA VAL A 135 16.58 -32.49 42.47
C VAL A 135 17.39 -31.27 42.05
N GLY A 136 17.87 -31.29 40.82
CA GLY A 136 18.56 -30.17 40.18
C GLY A 136 17.62 -29.50 39.20
N GLY A 137 16.97 -28.40 39.58
CA GLY A 137 16.26 -27.52 38.69
C GLY A 137 17.22 -26.83 37.72
N GLY A 138 17.55 -27.45 36.60
CA GLY A 138 18.35 -26.85 35.53
C GLY A 138 17.47 -26.06 34.59
N VAL A 139 17.61 -24.75 34.52
CA VAL A 139 17.05 -23.93 33.46
C VAL A 139 17.88 -24.18 32.19
N GLY A 140 17.49 -25.15 31.41
CA GLY A 140 18.11 -25.44 30.12
C GLY A 140 17.67 -24.44 29.07
N ILE A 141 18.54 -23.53 28.68
CA ILE A 141 18.33 -22.72 27.47
C ILE A 141 18.67 -23.62 26.28
N SER A 142 17.68 -24.29 25.69
CA SER A 142 17.89 -25.00 24.46
C SER A 142 17.72 -24.05 23.28
N PHE A 143 18.80 -23.75 22.59
CA PHE A 143 18.78 -23.21 21.24
C PHE A 143 18.38 -24.34 20.30
N GLY A 144 17.08 -24.63 20.24
CA GLY A 144 16.51 -25.61 19.32
C GLY A 144 16.60 -25.10 17.90
N GLY A 145 17.59 -25.59 17.16
CA GLY A 145 17.61 -25.55 15.71
C GLY A 145 16.45 -26.39 15.14
N GLY A 146 15.25 -25.88 15.16
CA GLY A 146 14.14 -26.42 14.39
C GLY A 146 14.37 -26.04 12.94
N ARG A 147 14.61 -27.05 12.09
CA ARG A 147 14.40 -26.94 10.64
C ARG A 147 13.04 -26.30 10.44
N ARG A 148 13.00 -25.04 10.13
CA ARG A 148 11.87 -24.43 9.49
C ARG A 148 12.17 -24.35 8.03
N ASN A 149 11.31 -25.03 7.32
CA ASN A 149 11.05 -24.73 5.94
C ASN A 149 11.16 -23.23 5.75
N ASP A 150 11.92 -22.89 4.76
CA ASP A 150 12.11 -21.58 4.23
C ASP A 150 10.85 -20.76 4.41
N ALA A 151 10.97 -19.71 5.19
CA ALA A 151 10.05 -18.61 5.04
C ALA A 151 10.26 -18.15 3.59
N GLU A 152 9.55 -18.75 2.66
CA GLU A 152 9.20 -18.10 1.43
C GLU A 152 8.86 -16.68 1.83
N GLN A 153 9.63 -15.74 1.34
CA GLN A 153 9.24 -14.35 1.24
C GLN A 153 7.92 -14.34 0.48
N THR A 154 6.87 -14.68 1.17
CA THR A 154 5.53 -14.47 0.68
C THR A 154 5.41 -12.96 0.60
N ASN A 155 5.66 -12.40 -0.57
CA ASN A 155 5.04 -11.18 -1.03
C ASN A 155 3.55 -11.38 -0.76
N ARG A 156 3.12 -11.09 0.46
CA ARG A 156 1.71 -11.16 0.80
C ARG A 156 1.06 -10.02 0.05
N ASN A 157 0.54 -10.36 -1.13
CA ASN A 157 -0.42 -9.50 -1.79
C ASN A 157 -1.58 -9.35 -0.82
N LEU A 158 -1.52 -8.28 -0.02
CA LEU A 158 -2.65 -7.91 0.81
C LEU A 158 -3.83 -7.62 -0.13
N PRO A 159 -5.03 -8.12 0.18
CA PRO A 159 -6.19 -7.79 -0.62
C PRO A 159 -6.30 -6.27 -0.71
N THR A 160 -6.51 -5.78 -1.92
CA THR A 160 -6.67 -4.34 -2.15
C THR A 160 -8.04 -3.91 -1.66
N ALA A 161 -8.08 -2.96 -0.74
CA ALA A 161 -9.30 -2.28 -0.31
C ALA A 161 -9.38 -0.90 -0.97
N TYR A 162 -10.56 -0.52 -1.42
CA TYR A 162 -10.84 0.77 -2.05
C TYR A 162 -11.59 1.68 -1.10
N PHE A 163 -11.32 2.98 -1.22
CA PHE A 163 -11.95 3.99 -0.37
C PHE A 163 -12.35 5.19 -1.22
N ILE A 164 -13.51 5.73 -0.96
CA ILE A 164 -14.05 6.90 -1.65
C ILE A 164 -14.22 8.08 -0.68
N GLU A 165 -13.84 9.26 -1.11
CA GLU A 165 -13.95 10.49 -0.34
C GLU A 165 -14.52 11.59 -1.23
N LYS A 166 -15.54 12.27 -0.76
CA LYS A 166 -16.04 13.52 -1.33
C LYS A 166 -15.97 14.57 -0.26
N PHE A 167 -15.32 15.70 -0.56
CA PHE A 167 -15.21 16.79 0.39
C PHE A 167 -16.59 17.26 0.85
N GLY A 168 -16.77 17.49 2.15
CA GLY A 168 -18.04 17.94 2.73
C GLY A 168 -19.11 16.85 2.94
N THR A 169 -18.85 15.58 2.58
CA THR A 169 -19.82 14.48 2.75
C THR A 169 -19.44 13.48 3.85
N GLY A 170 -18.59 13.88 4.78
CA GLY A 170 -18.13 13.02 5.87
C GLY A 170 -16.81 12.31 5.58
N PRO A 171 -16.41 11.35 6.42
CA PRO A 171 -15.13 10.67 6.33
C PRO A 171 -15.02 9.80 5.06
N MET A 172 -13.80 9.44 4.74
CA MET A 172 -13.49 8.44 3.73
C MET A 172 -14.19 7.11 4.05
N GLN A 173 -14.85 6.51 3.04
CA GLN A 173 -15.67 5.31 3.18
C GLN A 173 -15.08 4.16 2.36
N GLU A 174 -14.99 2.98 2.96
CA GLU A 174 -14.53 1.78 2.28
C GLU A 174 -15.58 1.28 1.28
N ILE A 175 -15.13 0.87 0.09
CA ILE A 175 -15.93 0.22 -0.94
C ILE A 175 -15.44 -1.23 -1.08
N PRO A 176 -16.31 -2.26 -0.98
CA PRO A 176 -15.93 -3.63 -1.28
C PRO A 176 -15.30 -3.77 -2.67
N ALA A 177 -14.15 -4.45 -2.76
CA ALA A 177 -13.40 -4.57 -4.02
C ALA A 177 -14.09 -5.44 -5.07
N ASP A 178 -14.95 -6.35 -4.62
CA ASP A 178 -15.66 -7.33 -5.43
C ASP A 178 -17.15 -7.36 -5.05
N GLY A 179 -17.99 -7.02 -6.01
CA GLY A 179 -19.44 -6.99 -5.87
C GLY A 179 -20.13 -8.30 -6.26
N ASN A 180 -19.47 -9.45 -6.07
CA ASN A 180 -19.99 -10.74 -6.53
C ASN A 180 -21.16 -11.33 -5.68
N SER A 181 -21.55 -10.67 -4.60
CA SER A 181 -22.72 -11.04 -3.81
C SER A 181 -23.73 -9.89 -3.81
N SER A 182 -25.03 -10.19 -3.86
CA SER A 182 -26.09 -9.18 -3.94
C SER A 182 -25.98 -8.11 -2.84
N GLY A 183 -25.69 -8.49 -1.61
CA GLY A 183 -25.52 -7.54 -0.51
C GLY A 183 -24.32 -6.60 -0.67
N LYS A 184 -23.22 -7.04 -1.29
CA LYS A 184 -22.08 -6.18 -1.59
C LYS A 184 -22.39 -5.23 -2.75
N THR A 185 -23.07 -5.72 -3.79
CA THR A 185 -23.54 -4.90 -4.91
C THR A 185 -24.41 -3.76 -4.44
N ASP A 186 -25.38 -4.03 -3.59
CA ASP A 186 -26.28 -3.01 -3.05
C ASP A 186 -25.55 -1.99 -2.17
N LEU A 187 -24.56 -2.45 -1.39
CA LEU A 187 -23.72 -1.57 -0.60
C LEU A 187 -22.90 -0.64 -1.50
N ILE A 188 -22.25 -1.17 -2.56
CA ILE A 188 -21.50 -0.37 -3.52
C ILE A 188 -22.40 0.66 -4.20
N LYS A 189 -23.61 0.25 -4.67
CA LYS A 189 -24.59 1.15 -5.25
C LYS A 189 -24.93 2.30 -4.30
N SER A 190 -25.25 1.98 -3.05
CA SER A 190 -25.62 2.98 -2.04
C SER A 190 -24.49 3.99 -1.80
N ILE A 191 -23.24 3.52 -1.69
CA ILE A 191 -22.08 4.38 -1.49
C ILE A 191 -21.86 5.27 -2.71
N LEU A 192 -21.86 4.71 -3.93
CA LEU A 192 -21.67 5.47 -5.15
C LEU A 192 -22.78 6.51 -5.35
N LEU A 193 -24.04 6.15 -5.17
CA LEU A 193 -25.18 7.07 -5.26
C LEU A 193 -25.10 8.20 -4.22
N GLN A 194 -24.59 7.91 -3.03
CA GLN A 194 -24.40 8.91 -1.98
C GLN A 194 -23.26 9.89 -2.33
N LYS A 195 -22.17 9.40 -2.93
CA LYS A 195 -20.97 10.21 -3.21
C LYS A 195 -21.04 10.90 -4.59
N LEU A 196 -21.60 10.24 -5.60
CA LEU A 196 -21.73 10.74 -6.96
C LEU A 196 -23.12 11.38 -7.16
N THR A 197 -23.46 12.35 -6.34
CA THR A 197 -24.72 13.08 -6.38
C THR A 197 -24.76 14.10 -7.52
N ASN A 198 -25.96 14.46 -7.99
CA ASN A 198 -26.27 15.52 -8.97
C ASN A 198 -26.13 15.17 -10.44
N ASP A 199 -26.13 13.88 -10.78
CA ASP A 199 -26.21 13.44 -12.18
C ASP A 199 -27.18 12.25 -12.27
N GLU A 200 -28.32 12.47 -12.94
CA GLU A 200 -29.37 11.46 -13.07
C GLU A 200 -28.97 10.32 -13.99
N ASP A 201 -28.29 10.62 -15.12
CA ASP A 201 -27.84 9.60 -16.06
C ASP A 201 -26.82 8.66 -15.43
N LEU A 202 -25.89 9.21 -14.65
CA LEU A 202 -24.90 8.42 -13.90
C LEU A 202 -25.59 7.56 -12.84
N ALA A 203 -26.55 8.14 -12.12
CA ALA A 203 -27.30 7.43 -11.10
C ALA A 203 -28.11 6.25 -11.68
N GLU A 204 -28.73 6.42 -12.84
CA GLU A 204 -29.46 5.34 -13.52
C GLU A 204 -28.52 4.21 -13.95
N ARG A 205 -27.35 4.55 -14.49
CA ARG A 205 -26.33 3.56 -14.87
C ARG A 205 -25.82 2.78 -13.65
N ILE A 206 -25.57 3.46 -12.52
CA ILE A 206 -25.18 2.80 -11.28
C ILE A 206 -26.26 1.84 -10.80
N LYS A 207 -27.53 2.25 -10.82
CA LYS A 207 -28.68 1.41 -10.42
C LYS A 207 -28.83 0.19 -11.32
N ALA A 208 -28.66 0.36 -12.64
CA ALA A 208 -28.75 -0.70 -13.62
C ALA A 208 -27.60 -1.71 -13.60
N THR A 209 -26.48 -1.37 -12.97
CA THR A 209 -25.30 -2.25 -12.91
C THR A 209 -25.55 -3.43 -11.97
N GLU A 210 -25.37 -4.66 -12.45
CA GLU A 210 -25.58 -5.88 -11.66
C GLU A 210 -24.36 -6.34 -10.87
N ALA A 211 -23.16 -6.06 -11.40
CA ALA A 211 -21.89 -6.44 -10.76
C ALA A 211 -20.88 -5.30 -10.83
N PHE A 212 -20.09 -5.13 -9.78
CA PHE A 212 -19.04 -4.13 -9.70
C PHE A 212 -17.68 -4.79 -9.54
N ASP A 213 -16.72 -4.29 -10.32
CA ASP A 213 -15.29 -4.53 -10.12
C ASP A 213 -14.56 -3.20 -9.90
N ALA A 214 -13.29 -3.28 -9.56
CA ALA A 214 -12.46 -2.12 -9.32
C ALA A 214 -12.35 -1.16 -10.53
N LYS A 215 -12.39 -1.70 -11.75
CA LYS A 215 -12.31 -0.91 -12.99
C LYS A 215 -13.59 -0.11 -13.20
N LEU A 216 -14.73 -0.74 -12.97
CA LEU A 216 -16.03 -0.10 -13.14
C LEU A 216 -16.26 0.97 -12.08
N ILE A 217 -15.88 0.71 -10.82
CA ILE A 217 -15.92 1.72 -9.74
C ILE A 217 -15.06 2.93 -10.13
N LYS A 218 -13.83 2.71 -10.60
CA LYS A 218 -12.96 3.79 -11.09
C LYS A 218 -13.60 4.54 -12.25
N ALA A 219 -14.20 3.84 -13.20
CA ALA A 219 -14.84 4.46 -14.37
C ALA A 219 -15.99 5.39 -13.96
N PHE A 220 -16.83 4.99 -13.01
CA PHE A 220 -17.90 5.85 -12.49
C PHE A 220 -17.36 7.10 -11.80
N VAL A 221 -16.32 6.96 -10.98
CA VAL A 221 -15.69 8.11 -10.30
C VAL A 221 -15.03 9.05 -11.31
N ALA A 222 -14.30 8.51 -12.30
CA ALA A 222 -13.67 9.30 -13.34
C ALA A 222 -14.71 10.06 -14.19
N ALA A 223 -15.79 9.40 -14.63
CA ALA A 223 -16.87 10.03 -15.37
C ALA A 223 -17.50 11.17 -14.58
N TYR A 224 -17.77 10.97 -13.29
CA TYR A 224 -18.28 12.01 -12.43
C TYR A 224 -17.31 13.20 -12.32
N ASN A 225 -16.02 12.94 -12.08
CA ASN A 225 -15.01 13.98 -11.97
C ASN A 225 -14.87 14.79 -13.25
N ASP A 226 -14.96 14.15 -14.42
CA ASP A 226 -14.88 14.84 -15.72
C ASP A 226 -16.08 15.76 -15.98
N MET A 227 -17.27 15.38 -15.51
CA MET A 227 -18.45 16.25 -15.58
C MET A 227 -18.34 17.46 -14.65
N GLN A 228 -17.67 17.33 -13.50
CA GLN A 228 -17.49 18.42 -12.54
C GLN A 228 -16.39 19.43 -12.94
N LYS A 229 -15.57 19.12 -13.96
CA LYS A 229 -14.54 20.03 -14.48
C LYS A 229 -15.11 21.11 -15.42
N LYS A 230 -16.38 21.01 -15.79
CA LYS A 230 -17.08 21.98 -16.64
C LYS A 230 -17.66 23.10 -15.78
#